data_5144219df571d9295787cda0b8313d1b
#
_entry.id   5144219df571d9295787cda0b8313d1b
#
_cell.length_a   1.000
_cell.length_b   1.000
_cell.length_c   1.000
_cell.angle_alpha   90.00
_cell.angle_beta   90.00
_cell.angle_gamma   90.00
#
_symmetry.space_group_name_H-M   'P 1'
#
loop_
_entity.id
_entity.type
_entity.pdbx_description
1 polymer ?
#
loop_
_entity_poly.entity_id
_entity_poly.type
_entity_poly.pdbx_seq_one_letter_code
_entity_poly.pdbx_strand_id
1 'polypeptide(L)'
;MKNILKSIVAILSLLLAFTSCNNSGNSKNKSGALAGNVAEKVYVAPGEHDEFYAFISGGFSGQLSVYGLPSGRLFKVIPVFSQDAEKAYGYNEETKPMLNTSHGFVPWDDSHHPDISQTNGVIDGRWVFINGNNTPRIAKIDLSTFETTEIIEVPNSAGNHSSSFVTENTEYVVAGTRFSVPIPQKDMPIKDYKGNFKGSLTFISVDPEHGHMDIKFQLIMPGFDYDLSHPGRGKSHGWFFFSTYNTEEESTLMEVNASQNDKDFIAAINWKKIEEYVNNGGGTMMETNYAHNVYDESTHMATSTMKKEVLT
;
A
#
# COMPACT_ATOMS: atom_id res chain seq x y z
N MET A 1 66.14 -33.27 2.19
CA MET A 1 65.44 -32.33 1.25
C MET A 1 63.94 -32.20 1.50
N LYS A 2 63.11 -33.26 1.71
CA LYS A 2 61.67 -33.14 1.92
C LYS A 2 61.28 -32.38 3.19
N ASN A 3 62.05 -32.42 4.25
CA ASN A 3 61.73 -31.76 5.53
C ASN A 3 62.09 -30.26 5.52
N ILE A 4 63.12 -29.87 4.75
CA ILE A 4 63.50 -28.46 4.58
C ILE A 4 62.44 -27.71 3.76
N LEU A 5 61.89 -28.37 2.73
CA LEU A 5 60.82 -27.79 1.90
C LEU A 5 59.53 -27.53 2.69
N LYS A 6 59.17 -28.47 3.62
CA LYS A 6 58.00 -28.28 4.50
C LYS A 6 58.18 -27.14 5.49
N SER A 7 59.37 -26.96 6.01
CA SER A 7 59.69 -25.85 6.93
C SER A 7 59.68 -24.49 6.21
N ILE A 8 60.16 -24.44 4.96
CA ILE A 8 60.12 -23.20 4.15
C ILE A 8 58.70 -22.83 3.77
N VAL A 9 57.83 -23.79 3.45
CA VAL A 9 56.42 -23.53 3.16
C VAL A 9 55.68 -23.05 4.41
N ALA A 10 55.96 -23.63 5.58
CA ALA A 10 55.34 -23.19 6.86
C ALA A 10 55.79 -21.79 7.26
N ILE A 11 57.05 -21.43 7.05
CA ILE A 11 57.56 -20.08 7.35
C ILE A 11 57.01 -19.06 6.34
N LEU A 12 56.85 -19.42 5.08
CA LEU A 12 56.26 -18.54 4.06
C LEU A 12 54.76 -18.28 4.32
N SER A 13 54.03 -19.31 4.78
CA SER A 13 52.60 -19.18 5.18
C SER A 13 52.45 -18.30 6.42
N LEU A 14 53.38 -18.38 7.37
CA LEU A 14 53.35 -17.53 8.57
C LEU A 14 53.69 -16.06 8.25
N LEU A 15 54.61 -15.82 7.32
CA LEU A 15 54.97 -14.48 6.84
C LEU A 15 53.81 -13.82 6.06
N LEU A 16 53.05 -14.60 5.29
CA LEU A 16 51.85 -14.09 4.59
C LEU A 16 50.68 -13.76 5.56
N ALA A 17 50.58 -14.44 6.70
CA ALA A 17 49.61 -14.14 7.72
C ALA A 17 49.92 -12.83 8.47
N PHE A 18 51.19 -12.45 8.58
CA PHE A 18 51.57 -11.19 9.24
C PHE A 18 51.58 -9.97 8.30
N THR A 19 51.61 -10.17 7.00
CA THR A 19 51.51 -9.05 6.05
C THR A 19 50.05 -8.64 5.79
N SER A 20 49.09 -9.46 6.17
CA SER A 20 47.66 -9.12 6.09
C SER A 20 47.17 -8.20 7.21
N CYS A 21 47.94 -8.03 8.28
CA CYS A 21 47.58 -7.18 9.42
C CYS A 21 48.28 -5.83 9.50
N ASN A 22 49.11 -5.47 8.53
CA ASN A 22 49.90 -4.24 8.60
C ASN A 22 49.43 -3.14 7.60
N ASN A 23 48.13 -3.11 7.29
CA ASN A 23 47.52 -1.95 6.65
C ASN A 23 46.83 -1.06 7.68
N SER A 24 47.40 -0.94 8.89
CA SER A 24 46.92 -0.03 9.96
C SER A 24 47.53 1.39 9.85
N GLY A 25 48.08 1.73 8.70
CA GLY A 25 48.73 3.03 8.46
C GLY A 25 47.81 4.12 7.89
N ASN A 26 46.47 4.05 8.03
CA ASN A 26 45.59 5.22 7.76
C ASN A 26 44.15 5.08 8.29
N SER A 27 43.92 4.11 9.19
CA SER A 27 42.59 3.89 9.72
C SER A 27 42.18 4.86 10.85
N LYS A 28 43.13 5.52 11.47
CA LYS A 28 42.83 6.41 12.61
C LYS A 28 42.12 7.73 12.22
N ASN A 29 42.25 8.16 10.97
CA ASN A 29 41.55 9.35 10.49
C ASN A 29 40.21 9.04 9.81
N LYS A 30 39.92 7.77 9.47
CA LYS A 30 38.64 7.43 8.83
C LYS A 30 37.49 7.24 9.77
N SER A 31 37.72 6.80 11.03
CA SER A 31 36.60 6.63 11.97
C SER A 31 36.08 7.97 12.51
N GLY A 32 36.97 8.91 12.77
CA GLY A 32 36.56 10.27 13.16
C GLY A 32 35.96 11.06 11.99
N ALA A 33 36.51 10.90 10.79
CA ALA A 33 35.99 11.52 9.57
C ALA A 33 34.66 10.89 9.12
N LEU A 34 34.44 9.58 9.38
CA LEU A 34 33.17 8.93 9.12
C LEU A 34 32.06 9.39 10.07
N ALA A 35 32.34 9.59 11.34
CA ALA A 35 31.37 10.08 12.30
C ALA A 35 30.96 11.54 12.02
N GLY A 36 31.93 12.42 11.75
CA GLY A 36 31.67 13.82 11.33
C GLY A 36 30.92 13.87 9.99
N ASN A 37 31.32 13.04 9.02
CA ASN A 37 30.68 12.98 7.71
C ASN A 37 29.27 12.41 7.72
N VAL A 38 28.90 11.58 8.70
CA VAL A 38 27.52 11.09 8.85
C VAL A 38 26.60 12.21 9.33
N ALA A 39 27.03 13.00 10.31
CA ALA A 39 26.25 14.14 10.80
C ALA A 39 26.06 15.20 9.69
N GLU A 40 27.10 15.48 8.90
CA GLU A 40 27.02 16.40 7.76
C GLU A 40 26.06 15.91 6.68
N LYS A 41 26.00 14.60 6.42
CA LYS A 41 25.10 14.00 5.41
C LYS A 41 23.63 14.09 5.75
N VAL A 42 23.30 14.17 7.03
CA VAL A 42 21.91 14.28 7.51
C VAL A 42 21.56 15.71 7.96
N TYR A 43 22.51 16.62 7.85
CA TYR A 43 22.30 18.02 8.25
C TYR A 43 21.52 18.77 7.17
N VAL A 44 20.40 19.35 7.57
CA VAL A 44 19.62 20.31 6.78
C VAL A 44 19.60 21.61 7.57
N ALA A 45 20.09 22.70 6.96
CA ALA A 45 20.20 23.98 7.62
C ALA A 45 18.82 24.56 8.01
N PRO A 46 18.76 25.41 9.06
CA PRO A 46 17.53 26.11 9.38
C PRO A 46 17.03 26.96 8.20
N GLY A 47 15.76 26.75 7.83
CA GLY A 47 15.13 27.41 6.68
C GLY A 47 15.25 26.63 5.36
N GLU A 48 16.06 25.57 5.31
CA GLU A 48 16.16 24.68 4.17
C GLU A 48 15.21 23.50 4.30
N HIS A 49 14.86 22.92 3.16
CA HIS A 49 14.01 21.72 3.05
C HIS A 49 14.85 20.46 2.85
N ASP A 50 14.33 19.34 3.32
CA ASP A 50 14.86 18.02 2.95
C ASP A 50 14.72 17.80 1.44
N GLU A 51 15.64 17.04 0.86
CA GLU A 51 15.69 16.76 -0.57
C GLU A 51 14.53 15.83 -0.99
N PHE A 52 14.18 14.88 -0.11
CA PHE A 52 13.11 13.91 -0.33
C PHE A 52 12.21 13.78 0.89
N TYR A 53 11.01 13.25 0.67
CA TYR A 53 10.10 12.83 1.72
C TYR A 53 9.79 11.35 1.61
N ALA A 54 9.85 10.64 2.75
CA ALA A 54 9.44 9.26 2.88
C ALA A 54 8.07 9.19 3.56
N PHE A 55 7.13 8.48 2.93
CA PHE A 55 5.78 8.25 3.44
C PHE A 55 5.72 6.84 4.02
N ILE A 56 5.52 6.74 5.33
CA ILE A 56 5.60 5.48 6.07
C ILE A 56 4.27 5.22 6.75
N SER A 57 3.65 4.09 6.41
CA SER A 57 2.41 3.67 7.07
C SER A 57 2.65 3.42 8.55
N GLY A 58 1.70 3.85 9.37
CA GLY A 58 1.78 3.69 10.82
C GLY A 58 1.26 2.33 11.32
N GLY A 59 0.78 1.47 10.42
CA GLY A 59 0.17 0.20 10.79
C GLY A 59 -1.04 0.43 11.70
N PHE A 60 -1.07 -0.22 12.84
CA PHE A 60 -2.17 -0.15 13.80
C PHE A 60 -2.48 1.25 14.35
N SER A 61 -1.64 2.24 14.12
CA SER A 61 -1.99 3.63 14.47
C SER A 61 -3.02 4.25 13.53
N GLY A 62 -3.25 3.65 12.36
CA GLY A 62 -4.17 4.17 11.34
C GLY A 62 -3.74 5.50 10.71
N GLN A 63 -2.44 5.79 10.74
CA GLN A 63 -1.85 7.05 10.34
C GLN A 63 -0.80 6.86 9.24
N LEU A 64 -0.42 7.94 8.60
CA LEU A 64 0.73 8.02 7.70
C LEU A 64 1.73 9.03 8.24
N SER A 65 2.99 8.61 8.42
CA SER A 65 4.08 9.46 8.86
C SER A 65 4.92 9.94 7.68
N VAL A 66 5.29 11.21 7.68
CA VAL A 66 6.13 11.84 6.66
C VAL A 66 7.47 12.20 7.28
N TYR A 67 8.54 11.63 6.75
CA TYR A 67 9.90 11.90 7.17
C TYR A 67 10.67 12.63 6.08
N GLY A 68 11.41 13.67 6.48
CA GLY A 68 12.35 14.33 5.59
C GLY A 68 13.65 13.55 5.45
N LEU A 69 14.19 13.48 4.26
CA LEU A 69 15.47 12.86 3.95
C LEU A 69 16.38 13.88 3.25
N PRO A 70 17.64 14.02 3.67
CA PRO A 70 18.42 13.09 4.49
C PRO A 70 18.31 13.28 6.00
N SER A 71 17.60 14.29 6.52
CA SER A 71 17.64 14.64 7.95
C SER A 71 17.06 13.55 8.87
N GLY A 72 16.13 12.72 8.40
CA GLY A 72 15.39 11.78 9.22
C GLY A 72 14.37 12.43 10.15
N ARG A 73 14.08 13.72 9.97
CA ARG A 73 13.11 14.44 10.81
C ARG A 73 11.69 13.97 10.51
N LEU A 74 10.93 13.72 11.56
CA LEU A 74 9.48 13.57 11.43
C LEU A 74 8.89 14.93 11.06
N PHE A 75 8.39 15.02 9.84
CA PHE A 75 7.81 16.25 9.29
C PHE A 75 6.34 16.40 9.68
N LYS A 76 5.57 15.35 9.50
CA LYS A 76 4.12 15.33 9.80
C LYS A 76 3.63 13.93 10.09
N VAL A 77 2.60 13.82 10.93
CA VAL A 77 1.77 12.62 11.08
C VAL A 77 0.39 12.98 10.56
N ILE A 78 -0.10 12.21 9.60
CA ILE A 78 -1.39 12.41 8.95
C ILE A 78 -2.35 11.35 9.46
N PRO A 79 -3.45 11.72 10.14
CA PRO A 79 -4.49 10.77 10.49
C PRO A 79 -5.23 10.34 9.22
N VAL A 80 -5.45 9.03 9.06
CA VAL A 80 -6.09 8.46 7.88
C VAL A 80 -7.36 7.70 8.28
N PHE A 81 -7.20 6.55 8.92
CA PHE A 81 -8.31 5.69 9.34
C PHE A 81 -8.56 5.74 10.84
N SER A 82 -7.82 6.56 11.57
CA SER A 82 -7.94 6.70 13.02
C SER A 82 -8.25 8.13 13.41
N GLN A 83 -8.92 8.27 14.54
CA GLN A 83 -9.12 9.59 15.16
C GLN A 83 -7.79 10.18 15.63
N ASP A 84 -7.66 11.49 15.49
CA ASP A 84 -6.52 12.26 15.99
C ASP A 84 -7.02 13.45 16.80
N ALA A 85 -6.78 13.43 18.11
CA ALA A 85 -7.30 14.45 19.02
C ALA A 85 -6.57 15.80 18.87
N GLU A 86 -5.30 15.80 18.49
CA GLU A 86 -4.52 17.02 18.28
C GLU A 86 -5.07 17.86 17.12
N LYS A 87 -5.54 17.17 16.06
CA LYS A 87 -6.13 17.80 14.87
C LYS A 87 -7.64 17.81 14.87
N ALA A 88 -8.28 17.31 15.94
CA ALA A 88 -9.72 17.09 16.04
C ALA A 88 -10.29 16.16 14.94
N TYR A 89 -9.43 15.51 14.15
CA TYR A 89 -9.83 14.64 13.04
C TYR A 89 -10.64 13.44 13.56
N GLY A 90 -11.81 13.24 12.97
CA GLY A 90 -12.73 12.18 13.36
C GLY A 90 -13.50 12.41 14.67
N TYR A 91 -13.25 13.53 15.38
CA TYR A 91 -13.96 13.91 16.60
C TYR A 91 -15.00 14.99 16.37
N ASN A 92 -14.70 16.00 15.57
CA ASN A 92 -15.59 17.10 15.28
C ASN A 92 -16.57 16.76 14.14
N GLU A 93 -17.60 17.57 13.98
CA GLU A 93 -18.60 17.39 12.91
C GLU A 93 -18.01 17.59 11.51
N GLU A 94 -16.92 18.34 11.39
CA GLU A 94 -16.27 18.68 10.11
C GLU A 94 -15.58 17.45 9.50
N THR A 95 -14.93 16.62 10.31
CA THR A 95 -14.10 15.49 9.84
C THR A 95 -14.62 14.12 10.23
N LYS A 96 -15.54 14.03 11.21
CA LYS A 96 -16.09 12.76 11.68
C LYS A 96 -16.69 11.88 10.56
N PRO A 97 -17.37 12.45 9.54
CA PRO A 97 -17.91 11.65 8.44
C PRO A 97 -16.84 10.91 7.64
N MET A 98 -15.56 11.33 7.68
CA MET A 98 -14.47 10.63 6.99
C MET A 98 -14.29 9.17 7.46
N LEU A 99 -14.68 8.86 8.68
CA LEU A 99 -14.52 7.53 9.27
C LEU A 99 -15.80 6.67 9.22
N ASN A 100 -16.81 7.09 8.46
CA ASN A 100 -18.01 6.28 8.25
C ASN A 100 -17.73 5.14 7.25
N THR A 101 -18.38 4.02 7.49
CA THR A 101 -18.44 2.84 6.64
C THR A 101 -19.88 2.40 6.43
N SER A 102 -20.13 1.42 5.59
CA SER A 102 -21.44 0.77 5.46
C SER A 102 -21.95 0.12 6.75
N HIS A 103 -21.03 -0.13 7.70
CA HIS A 103 -21.32 -0.68 9.03
C HIS A 103 -21.40 0.40 10.12
N GLY A 104 -21.35 1.67 9.76
CA GLY A 104 -21.36 2.81 10.67
C GLY A 104 -19.99 3.43 10.89
N PHE A 105 -19.85 4.17 11.98
CA PHE A 105 -18.61 4.87 12.32
C PHE A 105 -17.53 3.88 12.79
N VAL A 106 -16.42 3.80 12.06
CA VAL A 106 -15.28 2.92 12.36
C VAL A 106 -14.01 3.76 12.50
N PRO A 107 -13.67 4.19 13.72
CA PRO A 107 -12.61 5.15 13.99
C PRO A 107 -11.22 4.50 14.13
N TRP A 108 -10.99 3.38 13.49
CA TRP A 108 -9.71 2.69 13.50
C TRP A 108 -9.54 1.77 12.29
N ASP A 109 -8.29 1.63 11.85
CA ASP A 109 -7.82 0.58 10.96
C ASP A 109 -6.28 0.42 11.08
N ASP A 110 -5.76 -0.64 10.49
CA ASP A 110 -4.35 -0.84 10.22
C ASP A 110 -4.03 -0.22 8.85
N SER A 111 -3.40 0.97 8.85
CA SER A 111 -2.98 1.63 7.62
C SER A 111 -1.80 0.90 6.98
N HIS A 112 -1.88 0.59 5.67
CA HIS A 112 -0.95 -0.30 5.00
C HIS A 112 -0.63 0.18 3.58
N HIS A 113 0.58 -0.14 3.10
CA HIS A 113 1.03 0.03 1.72
C HIS A 113 0.65 1.37 1.05
N PRO A 114 1.27 2.50 1.45
CA PRO A 114 1.08 3.75 0.72
C PRO A 114 1.74 3.68 -0.66
N ASP A 115 1.06 4.24 -1.67
CA ASP A 115 1.61 4.42 -3.02
C ASP A 115 1.32 5.85 -3.49
N ILE A 116 2.22 6.41 -4.28
CA ILE A 116 2.19 7.81 -4.69
C ILE A 116 1.69 7.92 -6.12
N SER A 117 0.90 8.96 -6.39
CA SER A 117 0.46 9.28 -7.75
C SER A 117 1.61 9.45 -8.72
N GLN A 118 1.38 9.08 -9.98
CA GLN A 118 2.37 9.03 -11.04
C GLN A 118 1.84 9.66 -12.32
N THR A 119 2.76 10.25 -13.07
CA THR A 119 2.55 10.70 -14.44
C THR A 119 3.65 10.12 -15.30
N ASN A 120 3.31 9.33 -16.31
CA ASN A 120 4.24 8.60 -17.17
C ASN A 120 5.23 7.71 -16.35
N GLY A 121 4.74 7.09 -15.29
CA GLY A 121 5.53 6.21 -14.42
C GLY A 121 6.51 6.94 -13.49
N VAL A 122 6.43 8.26 -13.41
CA VAL A 122 7.24 9.10 -12.52
C VAL A 122 6.35 9.65 -11.43
N ILE A 123 6.81 9.54 -10.17
CA ILE A 123 6.12 10.16 -9.02
C ILE A 123 5.95 11.65 -9.28
N ASP A 124 4.72 12.13 -9.20
CA ASP A 124 4.36 13.51 -9.51
C ASP A 124 4.05 14.39 -8.29
N GLY A 125 3.99 13.77 -7.09
CA GLY A 125 3.85 14.48 -5.83
C GLY A 125 2.47 15.11 -5.58
N ARG A 126 1.42 14.70 -6.29
CA ARG A 126 0.07 15.21 -6.09
C ARG A 126 -0.65 14.54 -4.93
N TRP A 127 -0.68 13.20 -4.93
CA TRP A 127 -1.46 12.41 -3.97
C TRP A 127 -0.71 11.20 -3.47
N VAL A 128 -1.04 10.78 -2.25
CA VAL A 128 -0.73 9.45 -1.72
C VAL A 128 -2.03 8.69 -1.52
N PHE A 129 -2.05 7.45 -1.98
CA PHE A 129 -3.13 6.50 -1.71
C PHE A 129 -2.64 5.47 -0.70
N ILE A 130 -3.51 5.05 0.22
CA ILE A 130 -3.17 4.08 1.25
C ILE A 130 -4.38 3.21 1.56
N ASN A 131 -4.16 1.91 1.78
CA ASN A 131 -5.23 0.98 2.08
C ASN A 131 -5.38 0.71 3.58
N GLY A 132 -6.60 0.41 3.97
CA GLY A 132 -6.96 -0.20 5.24
C GLY A 132 -6.85 -1.71 5.14
N ASN A 133 -6.10 -2.31 6.07
CA ASN A 133 -5.78 -3.73 6.03
C ASN A 133 -6.87 -4.61 6.67
N ASN A 134 -7.60 -4.07 7.65
CA ASN A 134 -8.64 -4.78 8.40
C ASN A 134 -10.05 -4.23 8.14
N THR A 135 -10.17 -3.12 7.41
CA THR A 135 -11.42 -2.65 6.81
C THR A 135 -11.19 -2.36 5.34
N PRO A 136 -12.18 -2.60 4.48
CA PRO A 136 -11.99 -2.48 3.04
C PRO A 136 -12.01 -1.01 2.59
N ARG A 137 -11.06 -0.19 3.04
CA ARG A 137 -11.01 1.24 2.72
C ARG A 137 -9.74 1.60 1.95
N ILE A 138 -9.88 2.55 1.05
CA ILE A 138 -8.77 3.25 0.38
C ILE A 138 -8.92 4.73 0.71
N ALA A 139 -7.83 5.33 1.17
CA ALA A 139 -7.76 6.77 1.43
C ALA A 139 -6.85 7.47 0.43
N LYS A 140 -7.20 8.71 0.10
CA LYS A 140 -6.38 9.67 -0.64
C LYS A 140 -5.94 10.78 0.30
N ILE A 141 -4.66 11.07 0.26
CA ILE A 141 -4.03 12.19 0.96
C ILE A 141 -3.57 13.19 -0.09
N ASP A 142 -3.97 14.44 0.05
CA ASP A 142 -3.47 15.54 -0.77
C ASP A 142 -2.11 15.98 -0.26
N LEU A 143 -1.10 16.00 -1.13
CA LEU A 143 0.26 16.38 -0.76
C LEU A 143 0.50 17.89 -0.76
N SER A 144 -0.44 18.69 -1.26
CA SER A 144 -0.36 20.14 -1.14
C SER A 144 -0.69 20.62 0.29
N THR A 145 -1.57 19.88 0.99
CA THR A 145 -2.02 20.18 2.36
C THR A 145 -1.51 19.17 3.39
N PHE A 146 -1.12 17.98 2.97
CA PHE A 146 -0.84 16.81 3.82
C PHE A 146 -2.04 16.42 4.67
N GLU A 147 -3.22 16.37 4.06
CA GLU A 147 -4.47 16.00 4.70
C GLU A 147 -5.17 14.86 3.96
N THR A 148 -5.89 14.05 4.72
CA THR A 148 -6.75 13.01 4.15
C THR A 148 -8.02 13.68 3.62
N THR A 149 -8.17 13.67 2.31
CA THR A 149 -9.25 14.38 1.62
C THR A 149 -10.36 13.46 1.11
N GLU A 150 -10.09 12.16 0.98
CA GLU A 150 -11.10 11.22 0.47
C GLU A 150 -10.87 9.82 1.02
N ILE A 151 -11.94 9.12 1.42
CA ILE A 151 -11.90 7.71 1.82
C ILE A 151 -13.07 7.00 1.16
N ILE A 152 -12.77 5.98 0.37
CA ILE A 152 -13.78 5.13 -0.26
C ILE A 152 -13.73 3.72 0.34
N GLU A 153 -14.89 3.18 0.70
CA GLU A 153 -15.02 1.79 1.11
C GLU A 153 -15.11 0.89 -0.14
N VAL A 154 -14.41 -0.21 -0.13
CA VAL A 154 -14.38 -1.19 -1.22
C VAL A 154 -15.40 -2.29 -0.92
N PRO A 155 -16.49 -2.41 -1.67
CA PRO A 155 -17.49 -3.46 -1.45
C PRO A 155 -16.95 -4.85 -1.80
N ASN A 156 -17.63 -5.89 -1.35
CA ASN A 156 -17.25 -7.28 -1.60
C ASN A 156 -15.83 -7.63 -1.11
N SER A 157 -15.40 -7.01 -0.03
CA SER A 157 -14.12 -7.25 0.62
C SER A 157 -14.27 -7.01 2.13
N ALA A 158 -13.52 -7.72 2.97
CA ALA A 158 -13.45 -7.48 4.40
C ALA A 158 -12.15 -6.81 4.83
N GLY A 159 -11.28 -6.48 3.90
CA GLY A 159 -10.02 -5.77 4.08
C GLY A 159 -9.23 -5.78 2.78
N ASN A 160 -8.34 -4.84 2.61
CA ASN A 160 -7.50 -4.74 1.42
C ASN A 160 -6.03 -4.98 1.77
N HIS A 161 -5.34 -5.66 0.87
CA HIS A 161 -3.90 -5.85 0.96
C HIS A 161 -3.31 -5.66 -0.44
N SER A 162 -2.69 -4.53 -0.67
CA SER A 162 -2.13 -4.19 -1.98
C SER A 162 -0.86 -3.37 -1.77
N SER A 163 0.17 -3.63 -2.55
CA SER A 163 1.38 -2.83 -2.63
C SER A 163 1.59 -2.38 -4.06
N SER A 164 2.11 -1.16 -4.25
CA SER A 164 2.37 -0.57 -5.57
C SER A 164 1.14 -0.63 -6.51
N PHE A 165 0.00 -0.17 -6.01
CA PHE A 165 -1.31 -0.36 -6.64
C PHE A 165 -1.79 0.84 -7.49
N VAL A 166 -0.97 1.88 -7.65
CA VAL A 166 -1.27 3.03 -8.52
C VAL A 166 -0.77 2.77 -9.93
N THR A 167 -1.62 2.90 -10.94
CA THR A 167 -1.23 2.74 -12.35
C THR A 167 -0.31 3.84 -12.85
N GLU A 168 0.37 3.63 -13.98
CA GLU A 168 1.47 4.45 -14.51
C GLU A 168 1.12 5.94 -14.66
N ASN A 169 -0.15 6.28 -14.92
CA ASN A 169 -0.63 7.66 -15.02
C ASN A 169 -1.70 7.97 -13.97
N THR A 170 -1.78 7.19 -12.92
CA THR A 170 -2.83 7.32 -11.89
C THR A 170 -4.25 7.21 -12.48
N GLU A 171 -4.42 6.44 -13.56
CA GLU A 171 -5.74 6.19 -14.14
C GLU A 171 -6.62 5.43 -13.14
N TYR A 172 -5.99 4.50 -12.41
CA TYR A 172 -6.62 3.66 -11.39
C TYR A 172 -5.77 3.51 -10.14
N VAL A 173 -6.47 3.40 -9.04
CA VAL A 173 -6.02 2.75 -7.80
C VAL A 173 -6.69 1.38 -7.76
N VAL A 174 -5.91 0.30 -7.64
CA VAL A 174 -6.43 -1.07 -7.71
C VAL A 174 -6.38 -1.71 -6.33
N ALA A 175 -7.53 -1.87 -5.69
CA ALA A 175 -7.65 -2.51 -4.39
C ALA A 175 -7.84 -4.02 -4.52
N GLY A 176 -6.97 -4.79 -3.87
CA GLY A 176 -7.07 -6.25 -3.77
C GLY A 176 -7.63 -6.70 -2.43
N THR A 177 -8.55 -7.66 -2.46
CA THR A 177 -9.12 -8.25 -1.24
C THR A 177 -8.06 -8.96 -0.41
N ARG A 178 -7.98 -8.66 0.87
CA ARG A 178 -7.22 -9.44 1.85
C ARG A 178 -8.05 -10.58 2.43
N PHE A 179 -9.25 -10.28 2.87
CA PHE A 179 -10.16 -11.25 3.45
C PHE A 179 -11.40 -11.38 2.57
N SER A 180 -11.62 -12.59 2.05
CA SER A 180 -12.77 -12.88 1.20
C SER A 180 -14.08 -12.80 1.96
N VAL A 181 -15.14 -12.48 1.22
CA VAL A 181 -16.52 -12.46 1.71
C VAL A 181 -17.41 -13.25 0.76
N PRO A 182 -18.62 -13.62 1.19
CA PRO A 182 -19.62 -14.13 0.24
C PRO A 182 -19.93 -13.09 -0.82
N ILE A 183 -19.94 -13.48 -2.08
CA ILE A 183 -20.31 -12.58 -3.19
C ILE A 183 -21.53 -13.17 -3.93
N PRO A 184 -22.68 -12.47 -3.97
CA PRO A 184 -22.97 -11.17 -3.33
C PRO A 184 -22.83 -11.18 -1.81
N GLN A 185 -22.37 -10.06 -1.22
CA GLN A 185 -22.14 -9.97 0.21
C GLN A 185 -23.44 -10.14 0.98
N LYS A 186 -23.50 -11.18 1.81
CA LYS A 186 -24.67 -11.52 2.64
C LYS A 186 -24.27 -12.42 3.79
N ASP A 187 -25.07 -12.43 4.84
CA ASP A 187 -24.90 -13.40 5.91
C ASP A 187 -25.14 -14.82 5.40
N MET A 188 -24.24 -15.74 5.75
CA MET A 188 -24.40 -17.16 5.46
C MET A 188 -23.69 -18.03 6.50
N PRO A 189 -24.11 -19.30 6.67
CA PRO A 189 -23.42 -20.23 7.54
C PRO A 189 -21.96 -20.45 7.10
N ILE A 190 -21.03 -20.42 8.05
CA ILE A 190 -19.59 -20.59 7.76
C ILE A 190 -19.27 -21.92 7.04
N LYS A 191 -20.05 -22.98 7.27
CA LYS A 191 -19.91 -24.27 6.58
C LYS A 191 -20.10 -24.19 5.07
N ASP A 192 -20.79 -23.13 4.58
CA ASP A 192 -21.13 -22.95 3.17
C ASP A 192 -20.13 -21.97 2.48
N TYR A 193 -18.97 -21.70 3.11
CA TYR A 193 -18.01 -20.73 2.58
C TYR A 193 -17.45 -21.16 1.21
N LYS A 194 -17.20 -22.46 1.04
CA LYS A 194 -16.60 -23.01 -0.19
C LYS A 194 -17.45 -22.68 -1.43
N GLY A 195 -16.84 -22.05 -2.40
CA GLY A 195 -17.52 -21.61 -3.62
C GLY A 195 -18.37 -20.34 -3.50
N ASN A 196 -18.64 -19.85 -2.28
CA ASN A 196 -19.39 -18.61 -2.04
C ASN A 196 -18.49 -17.44 -1.68
N PHE A 197 -17.43 -17.69 -0.90
CA PHE A 197 -16.44 -16.66 -0.57
C PHE A 197 -15.49 -16.49 -1.74
N LYS A 198 -15.29 -15.26 -2.16
CA LYS A 198 -14.44 -14.89 -3.28
C LYS A 198 -13.62 -13.67 -2.94
N GLY A 199 -12.48 -13.54 -3.59
CA GLY A 199 -11.76 -12.30 -3.63
C GLY A 199 -12.21 -11.42 -4.80
N SER A 200 -11.83 -10.16 -4.75
CA SER A 200 -12.07 -9.20 -5.81
C SER A 200 -10.88 -8.27 -6.02
N LEU A 201 -10.68 -7.85 -7.26
CA LEU A 201 -9.85 -6.69 -7.59
C LEU A 201 -10.78 -5.55 -7.97
N THR A 202 -10.68 -4.45 -7.25
CA THR A 202 -11.50 -3.27 -7.46
C THR A 202 -10.68 -2.21 -8.17
N PHE A 203 -11.13 -1.79 -9.33
CA PHE A 203 -10.53 -0.72 -10.11
C PHE A 203 -11.26 0.60 -9.79
N ILE A 204 -10.57 1.44 -9.04
CA ILE A 204 -11.04 2.75 -8.61
C ILE A 204 -10.42 3.78 -9.54
N SER A 205 -11.22 4.40 -10.40
CA SER A 205 -10.76 5.45 -11.29
C SER A 205 -10.40 6.71 -10.50
N VAL A 206 -9.38 7.40 -10.95
CA VAL A 206 -8.92 8.66 -10.34
C VAL A 206 -9.07 9.77 -11.38
N ASP A 207 -9.80 10.81 -11.02
CA ASP A 207 -9.91 12.01 -11.85
C ASP A 207 -8.53 12.68 -12.01
N PRO A 208 -8.06 12.93 -13.24
CA PRO A 208 -6.71 13.46 -13.45
C PRO A 208 -6.52 14.90 -12.99
N GLU A 209 -7.58 15.67 -12.82
CA GLU A 209 -7.54 17.08 -12.44
C GLU A 209 -7.59 17.26 -10.91
N HIS A 210 -8.53 16.59 -10.24
CA HIS A 210 -8.79 16.79 -8.80
C HIS A 210 -8.50 15.54 -7.97
N GLY A 211 -8.17 14.41 -8.60
CA GLY A 211 -7.89 13.16 -7.92
C GLY A 211 -9.09 12.49 -7.27
N HIS A 212 -10.32 12.86 -7.62
CA HIS A 212 -11.51 12.21 -7.09
C HIS A 212 -11.54 10.74 -7.47
N MET A 213 -11.88 9.91 -6.47
CA MET A 213 -11.96 8.47 -6.62
C MET A 213 -13.40 8.02 -6.89
N ASP A 214 -13.58 7.07 -7.83
CA ASP A 214 -14.87 6.41 -8.04
C ASP A 214 -14.64 4.96 -8.49
N ILE A 215 -15.43 4.00 -7.93
CA ILE A 215 -15.31 2.60 -8.33
C ILE A 215 -15.86 2.43 -9.73
N LYS A 216 -14.99 2.08 -10.65
CA LYS A 216 -15.36 1.86 -12.05
C LYS A 216 -15.92 0.46 -12.27
N PHE A 217 -15.22 -0.56 -11.77
CA PHE A 217 -15.64 -1.97 -11.83
C PHE A 217 -14.85 -2.83 -10.84
N GLN A 218 -15.41 -4.00 -10.56
CA GLN A 218 -14.74 -5.06 -9.82
C GLN A 218 -14.59 -6.31 -10.68
N LEU A 219 -13.49 -7.03 -10.48
CA LEU A 219 -13.29 -8.37 -10.99
C LEU A 219 -13.40 -9.37 -9.85
N ILE A 220 -14.34 -10.26 -9.92
CA ILE A 220 -14.41 -11.39 -8.99
C ILE A 220 -13.38 -12.43 -9.44
N MET A 221 -12.44 -12.73 -8.56
CA MET A 221 -11.27 -13.53 -8.88
C MET A 221 -11.18 -14.78 -8.00
N PRO A 222 -10.55 -15.85 -8.49
CA PRO A 222 -10.15 -16.97 -7.63
C PRO A 222 -9.12 -16.49 -6.60
N GLY A 223 -9.20 -17.03 -5.39
CA GLY A 223 -8.29 -16.70 -4.31
C GLY A 223 -8.59 -15.37 -3.66
N PHE A 224 -7.75 -15.00 -2.71
CA PHE A 224 -7.77 -13.74 -1.97
C PHE A 224 -6.40 -13.51 -1.29
N ASP A 225 -6.29 -12.46 -0.48
CA ASP A 225 -5.01 -11.96 0.02
C ASP A 225 -4.07 -11.66 -1.15
N TYR A 226 -4.56 -10.80 -2.05
CA TYR A 226 -3.82 -10.38 -3.24
C TYR A 226 -2.71 -9.42 -2.84
N ASP A 227 -1.49 -9.92 -2.86
CA ASP A 227 -0.30 -9.15 -2.53
C ASP A 227 0.63 -9.06 -3.75
N LEU A 228 1.75 -8.32 -3.57
CA LEU A 228 2.73 -8.07 -4.62
C LEU A 228 2.09 -7.58 -5.92
N SER A 229 1.08 -6.73 -5.78
CA SER A 229 0.36 -6.13 -6.89
C SER A 229 1.23 -5.10 -7.59
N HIS A 230 1.41 -5.24 -8.89
CA HIS A 230 2.19 -4.30 -9.68
C HIS A 230 1.46 -3.92 -10.97
N PRO A 231 1.19 -2.61 -11.19
CA PRO A 231 0.77 -2.14 -12.49
C PRO A 231 1.90 -2.25 -13.50
N GLY A 232 1.56 -2.66 -14.72
CA GLY A 232 2.50 -2.64 -15.82
C GLY A 232 2.86 -1.23 -16.24
N ARG A 233 4.11 -1.02 -16.64
CA ARG A 233 4.64 0.28 -17.06
C ARG A 233 5.26 0.20 -18.46
N GLY A 234 5.30 1.31 -19.17
CA GLY A 234 5.84 1.38 -20.51
C GLY A 234 5.14 0.43 -21.47
N LYS A 235 5.84 -0.57 -22.01
CA LYS A 235 5.26 -1.57 -22.95
C LYS A 235 4.18 -2.46 -22.33
N SER A 236 4.18 -2.63 -21.02
CA SER A 236 3.16 -3.37 -20.28
C SER A 236 2.08 -2.47 -19.68
N HIS A 237 2.06 -1.18 -19.98
CA HIS A 237 0.97 -0.29 -19.58
C HIS A 237 -0.38 -0.85 -20.06
N GLY A 238 -1.35 -0.86 -19.17
CA GLY A 238 -2.64 -1.53 -19.41
C GLY A 238 -2.75 -2.94 -18.83
N TRP A 239 -1.67 -3.45 -18.25
CA TRP A 239 -1.66 -4.70 -17.51
C TRP A 239 -1.51 -4.44 -16.02
N PHE A 240 -2.05 -5.38 -15.23
CA PHE A 240 -1.90 -5.42 -13.78
C PHE A 240 -1.54 -6.85 -13.37
N PHE A 241 -0.51 -6.99 -12.54
CA PHE A 241 0.02 -8.29 -12.11
C PHE A 241 -0.14 -8.42 -10.60
N PHE A 242 -0.47 -9.62 -10.13
CA PHE A 242 -0.58 -9.90 -8.70
C PHE A 242 -0.39 -11.39 -8.41
N SER A 243 -0.10 -11.69 -7.16
CA SER A 243 -0.13 -13.05 -6.61
C SER A 243 -1.23 -13.16 -5.56
N THR A 244 -1.64 -14.39 -5.27
CA THR A 244 -2.54 -14.70 -4.15
C THR A 244 -1.79 -15.54 -3.14
N TYR A 245 -2.17 -15.43 -1.87
CA TYR A 245 -1.67 -16.32 -0.81
C TYR A 245 -2.68 -17.39 -0.44
N ASN A 246 -3.94 -17.23 -0.79
CA ASN A 246 -5.01 -18.12 -0.38
C ASN A 246 -5.99 -18.38 -1.52
N THR A 247 -6.63 -19.55 -1.47
CA THR A 247 -7.72 -19.94 -2.36
C THR A 247 -8.89 -20.49 -1.56
N GLU A 248 -10.03 -20.74 -2.22
CA GLU A 248 -11.21 -21.35 -1.61
C GLU A 248 -11.22 -22.88 -1.71
N GLU A 249 -10.08 -23.51 -2.02
CA GLU A 249 -10.01 -24.95 -2.27
C GLU A 249 -9.86 -25.79 -1.00
N GLU A 250 -9.48 -25.19 0.11
CA GLU A 250 -9.32 -25.88 1.38
C GLU A 250 -10.65 -26.31 2.01
N SER A 251 -10.59 -27.25 2.94
CA SER A 251 -11.78 -27.87 3.53
C SER A 251 -12.42 -27.04 4.63
N THR A 252 -11.66 -26.14 5.25
CA THR A 252 -12.14 -25.25 6.31
C THR A 252 -11.59 -23.84 6.11
N LEU A 253 -12.31 -22.84 6.63
CA LEU A 253 -11.84 -21.45 6.59
C LEU A 253 -10.51 -21.26 7.35
N MET A 254 -10.25 -22.05 8.39
CA MET A 254 -9.00 -22.01 9.11
C MET A 254 -7.81 -22.53 8.29
N GLU A 255 -8.02 -23.57 7.49
CA GLU A 255 -7.00 -24.10 6.59
C GLU A 255 -6.70 -23.11 5.47
N VAL A 256 -7.71 -22.51 4.88
CA VAL A 256 -7.58 -21.46 3.87
C VAL A 256 -6.71 -20.32 4.42
N ASN A 257 -7.05 -19.81 5.60
CA ASN A 257 -6.31 -18.69 6.21
C ASN A 257 -4.91 -19.10 6.72
N ALA A 258 -4.67 -20.38 6.96
CA ALA A 258 -3.37 -20.90 7.39
C ALA A 258 -2.41 -21.16 6.21
N SER A 259 -2.89 -21.12 4.98
CA SER A 259 -2.13 -21.37 3.74
C SER A 259 -1.32 -22.68 3.75
N GLN A 260 -1.86 -23.72 4.39
CA GLN A 260 -1.14 -24.99 4.58
C GLN A 260 -1.14 -25.89 3.36
N ASN A 261 -2.26 -25.96 2.67
CA ASN A 261 -2.45 -26.83 1.49
C ASN A 261 -3.02 -26.02 0.31
N ASP A 262 -2.90 -24.71 0.40
CA ASP A 262 -3.48 -23.78 -0.54
C ASP A 262 -2.70 -23.72 -1.86
N LYS A 263 -3.32 -23.21 -2.89
CA LYS A 263 -2.71 -22.98 -4.19
C LYS A 263 -2.59 -21.49 -4.45
N ASP A 264 -1.36 -21.02 -4.56
CA ASP A 264 -1.10 -19.66 -4.97
C ASP A 264 -1.28 -19.51 -6.49
N PHE A 265 -1.83 -18.38 -6.89
CA PHE A 265 -1.93 -17.98 -8.28
C PHE A 265 -1.06 -16.76 -8.55
N ILE A 266 -0.49 -16.75 -9.74
CA ILE A 266 0.06 -15.53 -10.34
C ILE A 266 -0.85 -15.18 -11.50
N ALA A 267 -1.40 -13.99 -11.50
CA ALA A 267 -2.32 -13.54 -12.52
C ALA A 267 -1.86 -12.25 -13.20
N ALA A 268 -2.23 -12.11 -14.46
CA ALA A 268 -2.01 -10.92 -15.26
C ALA A 268 -3.35 -10.47 -15.85
N ILE A 269 -3.76 -9.26 -15.51
CA ILE A 269 -5.03 -8.66 -15.95
C ILE A 269 -4.73 -7.56 -16.98
N ASN A 270 -5.35 -7.66 -18.15
CA ASN A 270 -5.34 -6.54 -19.10
C ASN A 270 -6.52 -5.61 -18.80
N TRP A 271 -6.29 -4.62 -17.93
CA TRP A 271 -7.33 -3.71 -17.47
C TRP A 271 -7.88 -2.81 -18.59
N LYS A 272 -7.07 -2.46 -19.59
CA LYS A 272 -7.57 -1.67 -20.74
C LYS A 272 -8.62 -2.43 -21.56
N LYS A 273 -8.43 -3.73 -21.76
CA LYS A 273 -9.46 -4.55 -22.44
C LYS A 273 -10.73 -4.70 -21.61
N ILE A 274 -10.59 -4.75 -20.30
CA ILE A 274 -11.75 -4.81 -19.40
C ILE A 274 -12.47 -3.46 -19.42
N GLU A 275 -11.75 -2.37 -19.33
CA GLU A 275 -12.32 -1.02 -19.45
C GLU A 275 -13.07 -0.85 -20.77
N GLU A 276 -12.50 -1.29 -21.88
CA GLU A 276 -13.18 -1.29 -23.19
C GLU A 276 -14.46 -2.14 -23.17
N TYR A 277 -14.41 -3.34 -22.59
CA TYR A 277 -15.57 -4.20 -22.44
C TYR A 277 -16.67 -3.55 -21.59
N VAL A 278 -16.31 -2.95 -20.47
CA VAL A 278 -17.24 -2.22 -19.58
C VAL A 278 -17.85 -1.01 -20.29
N ASN A 279 -17.04 -0.22 -20.97
CA ASN A 279 -17.51 0.96 -21.71
C ASN A 279 -18.47 0.61 -22.86
N ASN A 280 -18.38 -0.62 -23.38
CA ASN A 280 -19.31 -1.17 -24.36
C ASN A 280 -20.55 -1.85 -23.72
N GLY A 281 -20.80 -1.65 -22.43
CA GLY A 281 -21.95 -2.17 -21.70
C GLY A 281 -21.78 -3.58 -21.16
N GLY A 282 -20.55 -4.08 -21.09
CA GLY A 282 -20.23 -5.36 -20.44
C GLY A 282 -20.23 -5.28 -18.92
N GLY A 283 -20.29 -6.45 -18.28
CA GLY A 283 -20.35 -6.57 -16.84
C GLY A 283 -21.79 -6.67 -16.30
N THR A 284 -21.92 -6.83 -15.01
CA THR A 284 -23.21 -6.98 -14.32
C THR A 284 -23.26 -6.02 -13.13
N MET A 285 -24.36 -5.25 -13.01
CA MET A 285 -24.59 -4.45 -11.83
C MET A 285 -24.93 -5.36 -10.65
N MET A 286 -24.22 -5.20 -9.55
CA MET A 286 -24.44 -5.93 -8.31
C MET A 286 -24.89 -4.98 -7.22
N GLU A 287 -25.98 -5.35 -6.54
CA GLU A 287 -26.45 -4.62 -5.36
C GLU A 287 -25.45 -4.81 -4.20
N THR A 288 -25.03 -3.72 -3.61
CA THR A 288 -24.09 -3.67 -2.49
C THR A 288 -24.24 -2.37 -1.73
N ASN A 289 -23.55 -2.24 -0.58
CA ASN A 289 -23.46 -0.97 0.14
C ASN A 289 -22.00 -0.65 0.40
N TYR A 290 -21.59 0.58 0.13
CA TYR A 290 -20.28 1.08 0.52
C TYR A 290 -20.30 2.60 0.75
N ALA A 291 -19.46 3.07 1.66
CA ALA A 291 -19.34 4.47 1.98
C ALA A 291 -18.32 5.15 1.06
N HIS A 292 -18.64 6.37 0.67
CA HIS A 292 -17.72 7.27 -0.04
C HIS A 292 -17.70 8.60 0.69
N ASN A 293 -16.57 8.91 1.31
CA ASN A 293 -16.38 10.05 2.21
C ASN A 293 -15.43 11.04 1.56
N VAL A 294 -15.84 12.28 1.46
CA VAL A 294 -15.07 13.35 0.83
C VAL A 294 -15.02 14.55 1.78
N TYR A 295 -13.83 15.07 2.02
CA TYR A 295 -13.60 16.34 2.69
C TYR A 295 -13.48 17.45 1.66
N ASP A 296 -14.33 18.44 1.76
CA ASP A 296 -14.33 19.62 0.91
C ASP A 296 -13.58 20.75 1.61
N GLU A 297 -12.40 21.07 1.11
CA GLU A 297 -11.54 22.12 1.66
C GLU A 297 -12.17 23.51 1.57
N SER A 298 -13.04 23.74 0.61
CA SER A 298 -13.70 25.05 0.42
C SER A 298 -14.75 25.34 1.48
N THR A 299 -15.41 24.31 1.96
CA THR A 299 -16.45 24.40 3.02
C THR A 299 -15.93 23.95 4.37
N HIS A 300 -14.75 23.34 4.45
CA HIS A 300 -14.18 22.69 5.63
C HIS A 300 -15.11 21.63 6.25
N MET A 301 -15.83 20.91 5.42
CA MET A 301 -16.78 19.88 5.86
C MET A 301 -16.58 18.57 5.11
N ALA A 302 -16.57 17.48 5.85
CA ALA A 302 -16.64 16.15 5.28
C ALA A 302 -18.11 15.74 5.03
N THR A 303 -18.33 15.05 3.93
CA THR A 303 -19.60 14.39 3.62
C THR A 303 -19.38 12.89 3.49
N SER A 304 -20.36 12.11 3.90
CA SER A 304 -20.37 10.66 3.72
C SER A 304 -21.61 10.27 2.92
N THR A 305 -21.40 9.62 1.79
CA THR A 305 -22.48 9.13 0.93
C THR A 305 -22.45 7.62 0.85
N MET A 306 -23.63 6.98 0.83
CA MET A 306 -23.76 5.54 0.64
C MET A 306 -24.05 5.24 -0.82
N LYS A 307 -23.22 4.43 -1.43
CA LYS A 307 -23.43 3.85 -2.76
C LYS A 307 -24.05 2.48 -2.63
N LYS A 308 -24.94 2.11 -3.55
CA LYS A 308 -25.73 0.87 -3.45
C LYS A 308 -25.47 -0.16 -4.52
N GLU A 309 -24.64 0.15 -5.47
CA GLU A 309 -24.39 -0.71 -6.62
C GLU A 309 -22.93 -0.66 -7.02
N VAL A 310 -22.42 -1.74 -7.55
CA VAL A 310 -21.09 -1.83 -8.15
C VAL A 310 -21.17 -2.68 -9.42
N LEU A 311 -20.42 -2.31 -10.43
CA LEU A 311 -20.28 -3.06 -11.66
C LEU A 311 -19.24 -4.19 -11.47
N THR A 312 -19.62 -5.44 -11.74
CA THR A 312 -18.75 -6.62 -11.64
C THR A 312 -18.69 -7.39 -12.97
#